data_c52d417b30778f8f68c7038dd0a88d42
#
_entry.id   c52d417b30778f8f68c7038dd0a88d42
#
_cell.length_a   1.000
_cell.length_b   1.000
_cell.length_c   1.000
_cell.angle_alpha   90.00
_cell.angle_beta   90.00
_cell.angle_gamma   90.00
#
_symmetry.space_group_name_H-M   'P 1'
#
loop_
_entity.id
_entity.type
_entity.pdbx_description
1 polymer ?
#
loop_
_entity_poly.entity_id
_entity_poly.type
_entity_poly.pdbx_seq_one_letter_code
_entity_poly.pdbx_strand_id
1 'polypeptide(L)'
;MPTIVRKTLPAVAEARKEILQAIRWQVRSSVWSSPTDVYETEENFVVRVEIAGMRDEDFGVALENHILFISGHRPDFGGRRAYHQMEILSGRFEVEVAIIVPVDEDASIAEYKDGFLTVSLPKLHSKQIGVEK
;
A
#
# COMPACT_ATOMS: atom_id res chain seq x y z
N MET A 1 -0.46 -22.24 0.21
CA MET A 1 -1.78 -21.69 -0.08
C MET A 1 -1.71 -20.18 -0.13
N PRO A 2 -2.19 -19.58 -1.19
CA PRO A 2 -2.23 -18.12 -1.24
C PRO A 2 -3.20 -17.58 -0.21
N THR A 3 -2.78 -16.56 0.50
CA THR A 3 -3.65 -15.83 1.42
C THR A 3 -4.22 -14.63 0.71
N ILE A 4 -5.53 -14.54 0.68
CA ILE A 4 -6.23 -13.39 0.12
C ILE A 4 -6.84 -12.62 1.27
N VAL A 5 -6.40 -11.37 1.42
CA VAL A 5 -6.96 -10.45 2.41
C VAL A 5 -7.50 -9.25 1.66
N ARG A 6 -8.80 -9.03 1.77
CA ARG A 6 -9.47 -7.91 1.10
C ARG A 6 -10.13 -7.02 2.14
N LYS A 7 -9.76 -5.75 2.13
CA LYS A 7 -10.32 -4.75 3.04
C LYS A 7 -10.64 -3.48 2.27
N THR A 8 -11.67 -2.77 2.71
CA THR A 8 -11.92 -1.43 2.18
C THR A 8 -10.84 -0.48 2.67
N LEU A 9 -10.40 0.41 1.80
CA LEU A 9 -9.35 1.35 2.13
C LEU A 9 -9.71 2.27 3.29
N PRO A 10 -10.92 2.83 3.38
CA PRO A 10 -11.29 3.67 4.52
C PRO A 10 -11.17 2.96 5.87
N ALA A 11 -11.62 1.70 5.95
CA ALA A 11 -11.53 0.93 7.19
C ALA A 11 -10.08 0.68 7.59
N VAL A 12 -9.22 0.36 6.63
CA VAL A 12 -7.79 0.16 6.87
C VAL A 12 -7.14 1.47 7.31
N ALA A 13 -7.47 2.58 6.65
CA ALA A 13 -6.92 3.89 6.97
C ALA A 13 -7.23 4.29 8.41
N GLU A 14 -8.48 4.12 8.86
CA GLU A 14 -8.86 4.44 10.23
C GLU A 14 -8.08 3.62 11.25
N ALA A 15 -7.92 2.33 11.00
CA ALA A 15 -7.25 1.43 11.92
C ALA A 15 -5.74 1.67 12.01
N ARG A 16 -5.12 2.22 10.95
CA ARG A 16 -3.66 2.26 10.81
C ARG A 16 -3.05 3.64 10.80
N LYS A 17 -3.85 4.68 10.78
CA LYS A 17 -3.38 6.05 10.62
C LYS A 17 -2.35 6.45 11.68
N GLU A 18 -2.62 6.18 12.94
CA GLU A 18 -1.72 6.52 14.04
C GLU A 18 -0.42 5.74 13.97
N ILE A 19 -0.50 4.47 13.63
CA ILE A 19 0.66 3.59 13.49
C ILE A 19 1.58 4.12 12.39
N LEU A 20 1.00 4.50 11.26
CA LEU A 20 1.75 5.04 10.14
C LEU A 20 2.51 6.30 10.52
N GLN A 21 1.87 7.22 11.23
CA GLN A 21 2.50 8.45 11.68
C GLN A 21 3.64 8.18 12.65
N ALA A 22 3.44 7.25 13.58
CA ALA A 22 4.47 6.88 14.55
C ALA A 22 5.68 6.26 13.86
N ILE A 23 5.47 5.43 12.86
CA ILE A 23 6.55 4.81 12.08
C ILE A 23 7.38 5.88 11.37
N ARG A 24 6.74 6.84 10.75
CA ARG A 24 7.41 7.91 10.03
C ARG A 24 8.27 8.78 10.93
N TRP A 25 7.84 8.94 12.16
CA TRP A 25 8.58 9.74 13.14
C TRP A 25 9.83 9.06 13.66
N GLN A 26 9.74 7.76 13.93
CA GLN A 26 10.77 7.05 14.67
C GLN A 26 11.93 6.51 13.84
N VAL A 27 11.74 6.21 12.56
CA VAL A 27 12.68 5.31 11.88
C VAL A 27 13.01 5.71 10.44
N ARG A 28 13.11 6.97 10.16
CA ARG A 28 13.39 7.43 8.78
C ARG A 28 14.65 6.84 8.16
N SER A 29 15.69 6.63 8.95
CA SER A 29 16.99 6.17 8.45
C SER A 29 17.05 4.67 8.20
N SER A 30 16.08 3.88 8.71
CA SER A 30 16.06 2.43 8.57
C SER A 30 14.86 1.90 7.78
N VAL A 31 14.12 2.79 7.17
CA VAL A 31 12.95 2.43 6.36
C VAL A 31 13.40 2.13 4.93
N TRP A 32 12.93 1.03 4.38
CA TRP A 32 13.19 0.68 3.00
C TRP A 32 11.88 0.70 2.19
N SER A 33 12.00 0.75 0.88
CA SER A 33 10.86 0.79 -0.01
C SER A 33 10.82 -0.46 -0.87
N SER A 34 9.64 -1.05 -1.01
CA SER A 34 9.44 -2.22 -1.85
C SER A 34 9.19 -1.83 -3.30
N PRO A 35 9.59 -2.68 -4.24
CA PRO A 35 9.27 -2.45 -5.65
C PRO A 35 7.77 -2.28 -5.86
N THR A 36 7.41 -1.22 -6.54
CA THR A 36 6.01 -0.80 -6.67
C THR A 36 5.73 -0.37 -8.10
N ASP A 37 4.67 -0.92 -8.66
CA ASP A 37 4.14 -0.50 -9.95
C ASP A 37 2.92 0.38 -9.71
N VAL A 38 2.84 1.47 -10.45
CA VAL A 38 1.70 2.38 -10.43
C VAL A 38 1.19 2.51 -11.84
N TYR A 39 -0.08 2.19 -12.06
CA TYR A 39 -0.65 2.25 -13.40
C TYR A 39 -2.14 2.55 -13.35
N GLU A 40 -2.69 2.89 -14.48
CA GLU A 40 -4.11 3.11 -14.63
C GLU A 40 -4.69 2.09 -15.58
N THR A 41 -5.86 1.62 -15.24
CA THR A 41 -6.74 0.93 -16.19
C THR A 41 -7.85 1.90 -16.59
N GLU A 42 -8.78 1.46 -17.41
CA GLU A 42 -9.91 2.31 -17.77
C GLU A 42 -10.70 2.74 -16.53
N GLU A 43 -10.87 1.86 -15.57
CA GLU A 43 -11.71 2.09 -14.39
C GLU A 43 -10.96 2.47 -13.12
N ASN A 44 -9.70 2.08 -13.00
CA ASN A 44 -8.98 2.19 -11.75
C ASN A 44 -7.62 2.83 -11.88
N PHE A 45 -7.21 3.49 -10.82
CA PHE A 45 -5.82 3.80 -10.53
C PHE A 45 -5.30 2.69 -9.62
N VAL A 46 -4.21 2.04 -9.99
CA VAL A 46 -3.75 0.84 -9.30
C VAL A 46 -2.33 1.00 -8.82
N VAL A 47 -2.11 0.63 -7.56
CA VAL A 47 -0.78 0.56 -6.97
C VAL A 47 -0.53 -0.88 -6.56
N ARG A 48 0.52 -1.46 -7.07
CA ARG A 48 0.85 -2.86 -6.81
C ARG A 48 2.25 -2.97 -6.22
N VAL A 49 2.34 -3.50 -5.02
CA VAL A 49 3.59 -3.60 -4.27
C VAL A 49 4.00 -5.07 -4.17
N GLU A 50 5.24 -5.35 -4.57
CA GLU A 50 5.81 -6.69 -4.40
C GLU A 50 6.37 -6.78 -2.98
N ILE A 51 5.66 -7.47 -2.10
CA ILE A 51 6.02 -7.55 -0.69
C ILE A 51 5.64 -8.92 -0.12
N ALA A 52 6.44 -9.92 -0.43
CA ALA A 52 6.23 -11.28 0.06
C ALA A 52 6.50 -11.39 1.56
N GLY A 53 5.99 -12.44 2.17
CA GLY A 53 6.30 -12.76 3.57
C GLY A 53 5.55 -11.94 4.60
N MET A 54 4.41 -11.37 4.22
CA MET A 54 3.60 -10.54 5.11
C MET A 54 2.35 -11.26 5.55
N ARG A 55 1.85 -10.85 6.70
CA ARG A 55 0.50 -11.18 7.15
C ARG A 55 -0.34 -9.92 7.15
N ASP A 56 -1.64 -10.11 7.22
CA ASP A 56 -2.60 -9.01 7.21
C ASP A 56 -2.28 -7.92 8.24
N GLU A 57 -1.87 -8.32 9.41
CA GLU A 57 -1.55 -7.39 10.50
C GLU A 57 -0.18 -6.71 10.37
N ASP A 58 0.64 -7.13 9.41
CA ASP A 58 2.00 -6.62 9.27
C ASP A 58 2.11 -5.34 8.46
N PHE A 59 1.02 -4.91 7.83
CA PHE A 59 1.03 -3.70 7.01
C PHE A 59 -0.23 -2.86 7.18
N GLY A 60 -0.12 -1.61 6.79
CA GLY A 60 -1.22 -0.66 6.77
C GLY A 60 -1.25 0.13 5.48
N VAL A 61 -2.44 0.54 5.09
CA VAL A 61 -2.69 1.34 3.89
C VAL A 61 -3.54 2.53 4.29
N ALA A 62 -3.14 3.72 3.88
CA ALA A 62 -3.87 4.95 4.17
C ALA A 62 -3.81 5.88 2.96
N LEU A 63 -4.90 6.58 2.71
CA LEU A 63 -4.95 7.62 1.69
C LEU A 63 -5.23 8.95 2.38
N GLU A 64 -4.32 9.89 2.20
CA GLU A 64 -4.38 11.17 2.91
C GLU A 64 -3.81 12.26 2.01
N ASN A 65 -4.58 13.32 1.77
CA ASN A 65 -4.15 14.44 0.92
C ASN A 65 -3.64 14.01 -0.45
N HIS A 66 -4.36 13.09 -1.09
CA HIS A 66 -3.99 12.53 -2.41
C HIS A 66 -2.67 11.76 -2.42
N ILE A 67 -2.20 11.35 -1.26
CA ILE A 67 -1.02 10.50 -1.17
C ILE A 67 -1.44 9.17 -0.54
N LEU A 68 -1.12 8.09 -1.23
CA LEU A 68 -1.32 6.75 -0.74
C LEU A 68 -0.07 6.33 0.04
N PHE A 69 -0.26 5.98 1.30
CA PHE A 69 0.80 5.50 2.17
C PHE A 69 0.61 4.01 2.41
N ILE A 70 1.64 3.26 2.12
CA ILE A 70 1.68 1.83 2.43
C ILE A 70 2.89 1.61 3.30
N SER A 71 2.69 1.02 4.46
CA SER A 71 3.78 0.77 5.39
C SER A 71 3.59 -0.54 6.10
N GLY A 72 4.65 -1.05 6.67
CA GLY A 72 4.58 -2.27 7.43
C GLY A 72 5.93 -2.70 7.93
N HIS A 73 5.94 -3.90 8.46
CA HIS A 73 7.13 -4.52 8.99
C HIS A 73 7.24 -5.94 8.44
N ARG A 74 8.25 -6.19 7.61
CA ARG A 74 8.50 -7.55 7.14
C ARG A 74 9.38 -8.26 8.15
N PRO A 75 8.85 -9.31 8.81
CA PRO A 75 9.62 -10.00 9.84
C PRO A 75 10.81 -10.74 9.24
N ASP A 76 11.89 -10.78 10.01
CA ASP A 76 13.02 -11.64 9.72
C ASP A 76 12.75 -13.01 10.36
N PHE A 77 13.31 -14.05 9.77
CA PHE A 77 13.11 -15.41 10.27
C PHE A 77 13.72 -15.66 11.63
N GLY A 78 14.60 -14.78 12.09
CA GLY A 78 15.26 -14.94 13.38
C GLY A 78 16.31 -16.04 13.38
N GLY A 79 16.90 -16.27 14.54
CA GLY A 79 17.96 -17.25 14.71
C GLY A 79 19.34 -16.73 14.35
N ARG A 80 20.33 -17.47 14.78
CA ARG A 80 21.74 -17.13 14.51
C ARG A 80 22.13 -17.68 13.15
N ARG A 81 22.65 -16.81 12.28
CA ARG A 81 23.12 -17.20 10.96
C ARG A 81 24.38 -16.43 10.59
N ALA A 82 25.24 -17.09 9.86
CA ALA A 82 26.37 -16.44 9.23
C ALA A 82 26.04 -16.29 7.74
N TYR A 83 25.61 -15.09 7.32
CA TYR A 83 25.24 -14.86 5.93
C TYR A 83 26.48 -14.80 5.04
N HIS A 84 26.43 -15.51 3.95
CA HIS A 84 27.41 -15.36 2.86
C HIS A 84 26.93 -14.29 1.87
N GLN A 85 25.63 -14.11 1.78
CA GLN A 85 25.02 -13.10 0.94
C GLN A 85 23.68 -12.73 1.57
N MET A 86 23.42 -11.44 1.69
CA MET A 86 22.19 -10.95 2.32
C MET A 86 21.63 -9.79 1.49
N GLU A 87 20.57 -10.07 0.75
CA GLU A 87 19.94 -9.07 -0.13
C GLU A 87 18.47 -8.84 0.20
N ILE A 88 17.84 -9.82 0.87
CA ILE A 88 16.42 -9.70 1.20
C ILE A 88 16.27 -8.75 2.37
N LEU A 89 15.53 -7.67 2.14
CA LEU A 89 15.30 -6.66 3.14
C LEU A 89 14.22 -7.09 4.11
N SER A 90 14.42 -6.80 5.38
CA SER A 90 13.45 -7.03 6.43
C SER A 90 13.29 -5.77 7.27
N GLY A 91 12.33 -5.79 8.19
CA GLY A 91 12.05 -4.65 9.02
C GLY A 91 11.04 -3.70 8.38
N ARG A 92 11.08 -2.46 8.79
CA ARG A 92 10.07 -1.47 8.38
C ARG A 92 10.27 -1.03 6.95
N PHE A 93 9.16 -0.98 6.23
CA PHE A 93 9.13 -0.44 4.87
C PHE A 93 8.02 0.60 4.75
N GLU A 94 8.19 1.49 3.78
CA GLU A 94 7.20 2.52 3.49
C GLU A 94 7.20 2.79 1.99
N VAL A 95 5.99 2.91 1.43
CA VAL A 95 5.77 3.28 0.03
C VAL A 95 4.83 4.47 0.02
N GLU A 96 5.19 5.52 -0.67
CA GLU A 96 4.36 6.70 -0.87
C GLU A 96 4.08 6.86 -2.36
N VAL A 97 2.81 7.01 -2.72
CA VAL A 97 2.41 7.20 -4.11
C VAL A 97 1.47 8.38 -4.20
N ALA A 98 1.82 9.37 -5.00
CA ALA A 98 0.92 10.47 -5.30
C ALA A 98 -0.20 10.00 -6.23
N ILE A 99 -1.43 10.23 -5.83
CA ILE A 99 -2.61 9.88 -6.62
C ILE A 99 -2.99 11.12 -7.42
N ILE A 100 -2.66 11.11 -8.70
CA ILE A 100 -2.75 12.32 -9.55
C ILE A 100 -4.08 12.44 -10.28
N VAL A 101 -5.00 11.51 -10.05
CA VAL A 101 -6.34 11.54 -10.67
C VAL A 101 -7.40 11.49 -9.57
N PRO A 102 -8.59 12.04 -9.80
CA PRO A 102 -9.67 11.91 -8.82
C PRO A 102 -10.10 10.46 -8.68
N VAL A 103 -10.20 10.00 -7.44
CA VAL A 103 -10.61 8.62 -7.14
C VAL A 103 -11.68 8.61 -6.07
N ASP A 104 -12.45 7.52 -6.06
CA ASP A 104 -13.46 7.26 -5.05
C ASP A 104 -12.82 6.52 -3.88
N GLU A 105 -12.53 7.26 -2.81
CA GLU A 105 -11.88 6.68 -1.64
C GLU A 105 -12.74 5.61 -0.97
N ASP A 106 -14.05 5.81 -0.92
CA ASP A 106 -14.95 4.90 -0.23
C ASP A 106 -15.07 3.56 -0.93
N ALA A 107 -14.87 3.53 -2.23
CA ALA A 107 -14.91 2.31 -3.02
C ALA A 107 -13.53 1.68 -3.24
N SER A 108 -12.49 2.28 -2.70
CA SER A 108 -11.13 1.77 -2.87
C SER A 108 -10.90 0.56 -1.97
N ILE A 109 -10.16 -0.41 -2.50
CA ILE A 109 -9.85 -1.65 -1.78
C ILE A 109 -8.36 -1.97 -1.86
N ALA A 110 -7.89 -2.64 -0.82
CA ALA A 110 -6.55 -3.21 -0.80
C ALA A 110 -6.67 -4.73 -0.65
N GLU A 111 -5.95 -5.45 -1.49
CA GLU A 111 -5.98 -6.91 -1.51
C GLU A 111 -4.54 -7.44 -1.48
N TYR A 112 -4.26 -8.34 -0.55
CA TYR A 112 -2.96 -9.00 -0.48
C TYR A 112 -3.11 -10.46 -0.91
N LYS A 113 -2.35 -10.83 -1.93
CA LYS A 113 -2.40 -12.19 -2.49
C LYS A 113 -1.05 -12.55 -3.10
N ASP A 114 -0.58 -13.75 -2.77
CA ASP A 114 0.63 -14.32 -3.37
C ASP A 114 1.86 -13.40 -3.31
N GLY A 115 1.99 -12.66 -2.21
CA GLY A 115 3.11 -11.75 -2.01
C GLY A 115 2.96 -10.37 -2.64
N PHE A 116 1.80 -10.08 -3.23
CA PHE A 116 1.52 -8.77 -3.83
C PHE A 116 0.38 -8.08 -3.09
N LEU A 117 0.64 -6.84 -2.72
CA LEU A 117 -0.40 -5.95 -2.23
C LEU A 117 -0.87 -5.09 -3.39
N THR A 118 -2.13 -5.19 -3.74
CA THR A 118 -2.74 -4.41 -4.81
C THR A 118 -3.78 -3.48 -4.23
N VAL A 119 -3.60 -2.19 -4.44
CA VAL A 119 -4.56 -1.17 -4.03
C VAL A 119 -5.25 -0.65 -5.29
N SER A 120 -6.54 -0.84 -5.34
CA SER A 120 -7.36 -0.41 -6.48
C SER A 120 -8.22 0.77 -6.06
N LEU A 121 -8.06 1.89 -6.73
CA LEU A 121 -8.78 3.11 -6.44
C LEU A 121 -9.64 3.43 -7.68
N PRO A 122 -10.96 3.22 -7.61
CA PRO A 122 -11.83 3.53 -8.74
C PRO A 122 -11.74 5.00 -9.10
N LYS A 123 -11.59 5.28 -10.38
CA LYS A 123 -11.52 6.65 -10.87
C LYS A 123 -12.90 7.30 -10.83
N LEU A 124 -12.92 8.55 -10.41
CA LEU A 124 -14.12 9.37 -10.54
C LEU A 124 -14.13 9.93 -11.96
N HIS A 125 -15.21 9.66 -12.67
CA HIS A 125 -15.37 10.17 -14.01
C HIS A 125 -15.97 11.58 -13.96
N SER A 126 -15.41 12.48 -14.74
CA SER A 126 -15.94 13.82 -14.84
C SER A 126 -17.35 13.76 -15.39
N LYS A 127 -18.29 14.41 -14.69
CA LYS A 127 -19.63 14.51 -15.19
C LYS A 127 -19.64 15.51 -16.34
N GLN A 128 -20.00 15.03 -17.52
CA GLN A 128 -20.17 15.92 -18.65
C GLN A 128 -21.48 16.70 -18.53
N ILE A 129 -21.36 18.00 -18.62
CA ILE A 129 -22.51 18.87 -18.64
C ILE A 129 -22.78 19.18 -20.10
N GLY A 130 -23.95 18.73 -20.58
CA GLY A 130 -24.35 19.04 -21.94
C GLY A 130 -24.65 20.54 -22.07
N VAL A 131 -24.17 21.12 -23.17
CA VAL A 131 -24.48 22.50 -23.49
C VAL A 131 -25.64 22.49 -24.46
N GLU A 132 -26.78 23.04 -24.03
CA GLU A 132 -27.92 23.24 -24.93
C GLU A 132 -27.66 24.45 -25.79
N LYS A 133 -27.94 24.29 -27.08
CA LYS A 133 -27.84 25.38 -28.06
C LYS A 133 -29.21 25.79 -28.52
#